data_da42714216c7319755f0a4e16ac36e7c
#
_entry.id   da42714216c7319755f0a4e16ac36e7c
#
_cell.length_a   1.000
_cell.length_b   1.000
_cell.length_c   1.000
_cell.angle_alpha   90.00
_cell.angle_beta   90.00
_cell.angle_gamma   90.00
#
_symmetry.space_group_name_H-M   'P 1'
#
loop_
_entity.id
_entity.type
_entity.pdbx_description
1 polymer ?
#
loop_
_entity_poly.entity_id
_entity_poly.type
_entity_poly.pdbx_seq_one_letter_code
_entity_poly.pdbx_strand_id
1 'polypeptide(L)'
;MTKVYVTNSSLMDAILESKKNGQLTLEAIEMFNLMIAGISKKMAYKDPDDKADCMAFAMEDLCKYWNRFDPTKSNNPFAYYTQIAKNGFAKGWKKIHPPKSPKTIPFSYITGEDNSYNI
;
A
#
# COMPACT_ATOMS: atom_id res chain seq x y z
N MET A 1 -12.26 -13.74 -18.28
CA MET A 1 -12.17 -12.97 -17.34
C MET A 1 -11.67 -11.67 -17.63
N THR A 2 -12.19 -10.72 -17.12
CA THR A 2 -11.82 -9.44 -17.46
C THR A 2 -10.70 -8.98 -16.67
N LYS A 3 -9.85 -8.20 -17.22
CA LYS A 3 -8.82 -7.62 -16.50
C LYS A 3 -9.35 -6.48 -15.76
N VAL A 4 -8.99 -6.31 -14.54
CA VAL A 4 -9.41 -5.19 -13.74
C VAL A 4 -8.24 -4.25 -13.58
N TYR A 5 -8.44 -3.01 -13.95
CA TYR A 5 -7.42 -2.02 -13.78
C TYR A 5 -7.85 -1.04 -12.69
N VAL A 6 -6.94 -0.63 -11.86
CA VAL A 6 -7.23 0.34 -10.83
C VAL A 6 -6.89 1.71 -11.37
N THR A 7 -7.89 2.56 -11.49
CA THR A 7 -7.67 3.94 -11.91
C THR A 7 -8.16 4.84 -10.80
N ASN A 8 -7.82 6.11 -10.88
CA ASN A 8 -8.30 7.05 -9.87
C ASN A 8 -9.82 7.07 -9.82
N SER A 9 -10.44 7.02 -10.98
CA SER A 9 -11.90 7.07 -11.05
C SER A 9 -12.53 5.85 -10.42
N SER A 10 -12.08 4.66 -10.77
CA SER A 10 -12.67 3.45 -10.23
C SER A 10 -12.38 3.31 -8.74
N LEU A 11 -11.18 3.72 -8.32
CA LEU A 11 -10.83 3.64 -6.92
C LEU A 11 -11.66 4.63 -6.11
N MET A 12 -11.84 5.84 -6.64
CA MET A 12 -12.66 6.83 -5.96
C MET A 12 -14.08 6.31 -5.75
N ASP A 13 -14.65 5.71 -6.80
CA ASP A 13 -16.00 5.16 -6.70
C ASP A 13 -16.08 4.09 -5.63
N ALA A 14 -15.10 3.20 -5.60
CA ALA A 14 -15.10 2.12 -4.63
C ALA A 14 -14.95 2.66 -3.20
N ILE A 15 -14.13 3.68 -3.04
CA ILE A 15 -13.92 4.26 -1.72
C ILE A 15 -15.16 5.04 -1.25
N LEU A 16 -15.79 5.77 -2.16
CA LEU A 16 -17.02 6.47 -1.78
C LEU A 16 -18.11 5.49 -1.37
N GLU A 17 -18.20 4.39 -2.09
CA GLU A 17 -19.16 3.38 -1.75
C GLU A 17 -18.83 2.76 -0.40
N SER A 18 -17.56 2.54 -0.13
CA SER A 18 -17.13 1.99 1.15
C SER A 18 -17.46 2.95 2.29
N LYS A 19 -17.25 4.23 2.06
CA LYS A 19 -17.58 5.22 3.09
C LYS A 19 -19.07 5.27 3.36
N LYS A 20 -19.86 5.11 2.31
CA LYS A 20 -21.28 5.12 2.47
C LYS A 20 -21.72 3.88 3.27
N ASN A 21 -21.09 2.75 3.07
CA ASN A 21 -21.43 1.54 3.79
C ASN A 21 -20.81 1.44 5.17
N GLY A 22 -19.85 2.26 5.46
CA GLY A 22 -19.18 2.22 6.74
C GLY A 22 -18.08 1.17 6.83
N GLN A 23 -17.79 0.50 5.75
CA GLN A 23 -16.72 -0.48 5.74
C GLN A 23 -16.28 -0.73 4.31
N LEU A 24 -15.10 -1.25 4.13
CA LEU A 24 -14.57 -1.50 2.80
C LEU A 24 -15.43 -2.51 2.06
N THR A 25 -15.74 -2.19 0.83
CA THR A 25 -16.47 -3.12 -0.02
C THR A 25 -15.49 -4.13 -0.57
N LEU A 26 -16.01 -5.24 -1.05
CA LEU A 26 -15.18 -6.27 -1.64
C LEU A 26 -14.43 -5.72 -2.84
N GLU A 27 -15.07 -4.87 -3.60
CA GLU A 27 -14.45 -4.27 -4.76
C GLU A 27 -13.24 -3.43 -4.36
N ALA A 28 -13.38 -2.64 -3.31
CA ALA A 28 -12.26 -1.83 -2.83
C ALA A 28 -11.11 -2.71 -2.35
N ILE A 29 -11.43 -3.80 -1.68
CA ILE A 29 -10.42 -4.71 -1.20
C ILE A 29 -9.68 -5.34 -2.38
N GLU A 30 -10.40 -5.70 -3.43
CA GLU A 30 -9.76 -6.27 -4.60
C GLU A 30 -8.84 -5.27 -5.27
N MET A 31 -9.25 -4.01 -5.31
CA MET A 31 -8.40 -2.98 -5.88
C MET A 31 -7.13 -2.79 -5.06
N PHE A 32 -7.26 -2.82 -3.74
CA PHE A 32 -6.09 -2.72 -2.88
C PHE A 32 -5.14 -3.89 -3.11
N ASN A 33 -5.68 -5.09 -3.30
CA ASN A 33 -4.84 -6.25 -3.57
C ASN A 33 -4.09 -6.07 -4.89
N LEU A 34 -4.74 -5.54 -5.90
CA LEU A 34 -4.08 -5.31 -7.17
C LEU A 34 -2.99 -4.27 -7.05
N MET A 35 -3.24 -3.23 -6.28
CA MET A 35 -2.24 -2.19 -6.07
C MET A 35 -1.03 -2.74 -5.34
N ILE A 36 -1.26 -3.54 -4.30
CA ILE A 36 -0.19 -4.13 -3.54
C ILE A 36 0.63 -5.08 -4.40
N ALA A 37 -0.04 -5.88 -5.22
CA ALA A 37 0.65 -6.79 -6.11
C ALA A 37 1.54 -6.01 -7.08
N GLY A 38 1.03 -4.90 -7.59
CA GLY A 38 1.82 -4.08 -8.50
C GLY A 38 3.03 -3.47 -7.84
N ILE A 39 2.87 -3.02 -6.60
CA ILE A 39 3.99 -2.44 -5.87
C ILE A 39 5.02 -3.52 -5.57
N SER A 40 4.57 -4.71 -5.19
CA SER A 40 5.50 -5.77 -4.82
C SER A 40 6.37 -6.19 -5.98
N LYS A 41 5.88 -6.03 -7.20
CA LYS A 41 6.69 -6.40 -8.35
C LYS A 41 7.88 -5.49 -8.54
N LYS A 42 7.81 -4.30 -8.01
CA LYS A 42 8.91 -3.37 -8.15
C LYS A 42 9.92 -3.47 -7.03
N MET A 43 9.66 -4.31 -6.05
CA MET A 43 10.57 -4.42 -4.93
C MET A 43 11.37 -5.69 -5.02
N ALA A 44 12.60 -5.61 -4.59
CA ALA A 44 13.48 -6.76 -4.68
C ALA A 44 13.52 -7.50 -3.37
N TYR A 45 13.04 -8.70 -3.36
CA TYR A 45 13.07 -9.54 -2.19
C TYR A 45 13.80 -10.83 -2.56
N LYS A 46 14.65 -11.28 -1.69
CA LYS A 46 15.32 -12.50 -1.95
C LYS A 46 14.48 -13.67 -1.49
N ASP A 47 13.70 -13.44 -0.46
CA ASP A 47 12.90 -14.47 0.14
C ASP A 47 11.43 -14.22 -0.17
N PRO A 48 10.73 -15.13 -0.81
CA PRO A 48 9.31 -14.92 -1.10
C PRO A 48 8.46 -14.79 0.15
N ASP A 49 8.90 -15.36 1.27
CA ASP A 49 8.15 -15.21 2.50
C ASP A 49 8.23 -13.77 3.00
N ASP A 50 9.37 -13.12 2.83
CA ASP A 50 9.51 -11.73 3.21
C ASP A 50 8.58 -10.86 2.38
N LYS A 51 8.47 -11.17 1.11
CA LYS A 51 7.60 -10.41 0.23
C LYS A 51 6.15 -10.57 0.67
N ALA A 52 5.74 -11.80 0.96
CA ALA A 52 4.36 -12.06 1.38
C ALA A 52 4.05 -11.35 2.69
N ASP A 53 5.00 -11.34 3.61
CA ASP A 53 4.79 -10.67 4.89
C ASP A 53 4.66 -9.17 4.71
N CYS A 54 5.49 -8.59 3.86
CA CYS A 54 5.40 -7.14 3.62
C CYS A 54 4.09 -6.79 2.93
N MET A 55 3.63 -7.63 2.02
CA MET A 55 2.34 -7.40 1.38
C MET A 55 1.21 -7.44 2.41
N ALA A 56 1.31 -8.33 3.39
CA ALA A 56 0.31 -8.42 4.43
C ALA A 56 0.30 -7.16 5.30
N PHE A 57 1.48 -6.63 5.61
CA PHE A 57 1.56 -5.39 6.37
C PHE A 57 0.93 -4.24 5.59
N ALA A 58 1.18 -4.20 4.29
CA ALA A 58 0.61 -3.14 3.46
C ALA A 58 -0.91 -3.23 3.44
N MET A 59 -1.44 -4.43 3.29
CA MET A 59 -2.88 -4.61 3.26
C MET A 59 -3.49 -4.25 4.61
N GLU A 60 -2.82 -4.62 5.68
CA GLU A 60 -3.31 -4.30 7.00
C GLU A 60 -3.41 -2.79 7.19
N ASP A 61 -2.40 -2.06 6.74
CA ASP A 61 -2.41 -0.61 6.86
C ASP A 61 -3.51 0.01 6.01
N LEU A 62 -3.72 -0.51 4.81
CA LEU A 62 -4.80 -0.01 3.98
C LEU A 62 -6.15 -0.23 4.64
N CYS A 63 -6.34 -1.40 5.22
CA CYS A 63 -7.60 -1.70 5.89
C CYS A 63 -7.79 -0.85 7.13
N LYS A 64 -6.69 -0.45 7.74
CA LYS A 64 -6.76 0.33 8.96
C LYS A 64 -6.98 1.81 8.68
N TYR A 65 -6.39 2.34 7.65
CA TYR A 65 -6.41 3.77 7.42
C TYR A 65 -7.20 4.23 6.20
N TRP A 66 -7.89 3.33 5.52
CA TRP A 66 -8.58 3.68 4.28
C TRP A 66 -9.58 4.83 4.46
N ASN A 67 -10.19 4.90 5.61
CA ASN A 67 -11.25 5.88 5.81
C ASN A 67 -10.73 7.28 6.08
N ARG A 68 -9.44 7.45 6.18
CA ARG A 68 -8.86 8.75 6.42
C ARG A 68 -8.77 9.59 5.16
N PHE A 69 -8.94 8.97 4.00
CA PHE A 69 -8.89 9.71 2.75
C PHE A 69 -10.09 10.66 2.68
N ASP A 70 -9.82 11.92 2.36
CA ASP A 70 -10.86 12.92 2.28
C ASP A 70 -11.07 13.31 0.82
N PRO A 71 -12.14 12.84 0.20
CA PRO A 71 -12.36 13.12 -1.22
C PRO A 71 -12.65 14.58 -1.50
N THR A 72 -12.97 15.37 -0.50
CA THR A 72 -13.16 16.78 -0.73
C THR A 72 -11.85 17.53 -0.83
N LYS A 73 -10.77 16.94 -0.34
CA LYS A 73 -9.47 17.57 -0.39
C LYS A 73 -8.57 17.04 -1.49
N SER A 74 -8.88 15.90 -2.03
CA SER A 74 -8.03 15.31 -3.05
C SER A 74 -8.84 14.46 -3.99
N ASN A 75 -8.49 14.49 -5.26
CA ASN A 75 -9.14 13.64 -6.23
C ASN A 75 -8.18 12.58 -6.71
N ASN A 76 -7.12 12.31 -5.95
CA ASN A 76 -6.13 11.32 -6.35
C ASN A 76 -5.99 10.23 -5.29
N PRO A 77 -7.00 9.37 -5.16
CA PRO A 77 -6.92 8.30 -4.17
C PRO A 77 -5.82 7.31 -4.49
N PHE A 78 -5.51 7.13 -5.76
CA PHE A 78 -4.49 6.17 -6.13
C PHE A 78 -3.15 6.52 -5.48
N ALA A 79 -2.75 7.78 -5.55
CA ALA A 79 -1.50 8.18 -4.93
C ALA A 79 -1.57 8.07 -3.41
N TYR A 80 -2.70 8.44 -2.85
CA TYR A 80 -2.87 8.40 -1.41
C TYR A 80 -2.71 6.98 -0.87
N TYR A 81 -3.42 6.03 -1.47
CA TYR A 81 -3.37 4.66 -0.99
C TYR A 81 -2.06 3.96 -1.37
N THR A 82 -1.46 4.35 -2.49
CA THR A 82 -0.16 3.82 -2.85
C THR A 82 0.87 4.19 -1.78
N GLN A 83 0.79 5.42 -1.26
CA GLN A 83 1.72 5.84 -0.23
C GLN A 83 1.53 5.03 1.06
N ILE A 84 0.29 4.77 1.44
CA ILE A 84 0.02 3.96 2.61
C ILE A 84 0.59 2.55 2.42
N ALA A 85 0.39 1.99 1.23
CA ALA A 85 0.88 0.66 0.95
C ALA A 85 2.40 0.61 1.00
N LYS A 86 3.06 1.60 0.44
CA LYS A 86 4.52 1.65 0.47
C LYS A 86 5.04 1.76 1.88
N ASN A 87 4.37 2.56 2.70
CA ASN A 87 4.76 2.68 4.10
C ASN A 87 4.58 1.35 4.83
N GLY A 88 3.54 0.62 4.48
CA GLY A 88 3.31 -0.69 5.07
C GLY A 88 4.39 -1.69 4.68
N PHE A 89 4.82 -1.65 3.41
CA PHE A 89 5.92 -2.50 2.97
C PHE A 89 7.18 -2.19 3.75
N ALA A 90 7.48 -0.91 3.92
CA ALA A 90 8.66 -0.51 4.64
C ALA A 90 8.60 -0.93 6.11
N LYS A 91 7.43 -0.79 6.70
CA LYS A 91 7.25 -1.18 8.08
C LYS A 91 7.45 -2.70 8.22
N GLY A 92 6.91 -3.46 7.28
CA GLY A 92 7.08 -4.91 7.30
C GLY A 92 8.52 -5.31 7.16
N TRP A 93 9.24 -4.64 6.27
CA TRP A 93 10.66 -4.95 6.09
C TRP A 93 11.44 -4.72 7.37
N LYS A 94 11.18 -3.61 8.06
CA LYS A 94 11.88 -3.32 9.28
C LYS A 94 11.55 -4.34 10.36
N LYS A 95 10.34 -4.85 10.35
CA LYS A 95 9.95 -5.79 11.35
C LYS A 95 10.64 -7.13 11.13
N ILE A 96 10.75 -7.54 9.87
CA ILE A 96 11.39 -8.79 9.54
C ILE A 96 12.90 -8.69 9.67
N HIS A 97 13.45 -7.54 9.28
CA HIS A 97 14.89 -7.34 9.32
C HIS A 97 15.21 -6.12 10.18
N PRO A 98 15.16 -6.27 11.49
CA PRO A 98 15.42 -5.14 12.35
C PRO A 98 16.83 -4.64 12.16
N PRO A 99 17.03 -3.37 12.13
CA PRO A 99 18.36 -2.84 11.94
C PRO A 99 19.23 -3.14 13.12
N LYS A 100 20.35 -3.76 12.86
CA LYS A 100 21.25 -4.00 13.92
C LYS A 100 22.29 -3.01 13.87
N SER A 101 22.53 -2.39 12.82
CA SER A 101 23.55 -1.40 12.75
C SER A 101 23.01 -0.27 11.99
N PRO A 102 23.58 0.83 12.14
CA PRO A 102 23.09 2.01 11.51
C PRO A 102 23.04 1.95 10.02
N LYS A 103 23.74 1.07 9.45
CA LYS A 103 23.74 1.10 8.10
C LYS A 103 22.76 0.32 7.55
N THR A 104 21.70 0.33 7.65
CA THR A 104 20.79 -0.45 7.15
C THR A 104 20.23 -0.03 5.98
N ILE A 105 20.56 0.38 5.20
CA ILE A 105 20.06 0.80 4.14
C ILE A 105 19.27 0.17 3.18
N PRO A 106 19.11 -0.96 3.00
CA PRO A 106 18.35 -1.52 1.97
C PRO A 106 16.99 -0.94 1.86
N PHE A 107 16.62 -0.24 2.89
CA PHE A 107 15.41 0.32 2.89
C PHE A 107 15.26 1.29 1.82
N SER A 108 16.20 2.01 1.49
CA SER A 108 16.12 2.97 0.46
C SER A 108 15.90 2.31 -0.87
N TYR A 109 16.28 1.09 -1.03
CA TYR A 109 16.02 0.45 -2.25
C TYR A 109 14.57 0.14 -2.34
N ILE A 110 13.95 -0.23 -1.27
CA ILE A 110 12.59 -0.59 -1.29
C ILE A 110 11.70 0.57 -1.54
N THR A 111 11.97 1.66 -0.92
CA THR A 111 11.10 2.79 -1.07
C THR A 111 11.36 3.57 -2.30
N GLY A 112 12.50 3.36 -2.80
CA GLY A 112 12.76 4.14 -3.93
C GLY A 112 13.07 5.53 -3.66
N GLU A 113 12.91 6.02 -2.75
CA GLU A 113 13.23 7.29 -2.58
C GLU A 113 13.26 7.69 -1.42
N ASP A 114 13.27 8.04 -1.11
CA ASP A 114 13.38 8.49 -0.18
C ASP A 114 12.91 8.81 0.71
N ASN A 115 12.84 8.93 1.20
CA ASN A 115 12.52 9.28 2.10
C ASN A 115 11.88 10.18 2.49
N SER A 116 11.74 10.59 1.92
CA SER A 116 11.10 11.61 2.09
C SER A 116 10.03 11.41 2.92
N TYR A 117 9.52 10.63 2.96
CA TYR A 117 8.52 10.59 3.76
C TYR A 117 8.79 10.03 4.96
N ASN A 118 9.36 10.04 5.14
CA ASN A 118 9.54 9.66 6.19
C ASN A 118 8.96 10.16 7.05
N ILE A 119 8.67 10.63 6.89
CA ILE A 119 7.98 11.05 7.57
C ILE A 119 7.62 10.78 8.05
#